data_b89a653a9e4e6fcdf5476d784c43e087
#
_entry.id   b89a653a9e4e6fcdf5476d784c43e087
#
_cell.length_a   1.000
_cell.length_b   1.000
_cell.length_c   1.000
_cell.angle_alpha   90.00
_cell.angle_beta   90.00
_cell.angle_gamma   90.00
#
_symmetry.space_group_name_H-M   'P 1'
#
loop_
_entity.id
_entity.type
_entity.pdbx_description
1 polymer ?
#
loop_
_entity_poly.entity_id
_entity_poly.type
_entity_poly.pdbx_seq_one_letter_code
_entity_poly.pdbx_strand_id
1 'polypeptide(L)'
;MWVRVSRSFPCPVCGRPDWCSLSEDGEVVKCMRVPSDFSKVDASGSTYYIHRQGDSPVPIPGEFRRSDRGDERRAPVEVRAKVYEALFRRLRLRQDHRDDLRRRGLSEEEIGRRGYKSWPSFQERRRLCEDLAGTLGVDLTTIPGFFVNRFDSLSLGGGPSCYGIPCRDKEGRIIAVQLRNDDSGPEAGPKYIFLSSLRHGGPSPGYLTHIPLYDGDVAECRVTEGLLKADVATSLLGTPVLAMTNCSSFQGLRTLLPELKVRRLILAMDADHRTNRHVLLGMANTALQLRVVVEEVAIEVWDPALGKGLDDVAKAEGARQLLEGREAWQWLRRLCLGFRGLIMPPDLNEMALSDGK
;
A
#
# COMPACT_ATOMS: atom_id res chain seq x y z
N MET A 1 -20.71 4.83 -8.13
CA MET A 1 -19.54 4.24 -7.43
C MET A 1 -19.29 2.82 -7.94
N TRP A 2 -18.15 2.16 -7.57
CA TRP A 2 -17.78 0.85 -8.13
C TRP A 2 -17.53 -0.16 -7.01
N VAL A 3 -18.22 -1.31 -7.07
CA VAL A 3 -18.08 -2.43 -6.14
C VAL A 3 -17.09 -3.44 -6.73
N ARG A 4 -16.04 -3.78 -5.98
CA ARG A 4 -15.07 -4.78 -6.41
C ARG A 4 -15.61 -6.18 -6.26
N VAL A 5 -15.31 -7.04 -7.24
CA VAL A 5 -15.58 -8.48 -7.16
C VAL A 5 -14.74 -9.16 -6.07
N SER A 6 -15.21 -10.30 -5.60
CA SER A 6 -14.54 -11.14 -4.58
C SER A 6 -14.83 -12.62 -4.84
N ARG A 7 -14.29 -13.52 -3.99
CA ARG A 7 -14.59 -14.97 -4.09
C ARG A 7 -16.07 -15.27 -3.85
N SER A 8 -16.73 -14.55 -2.96
CA SER A 8 -18.16 -14.69 -2.68
C SER A 8 -19.05 -13.90 -3.65
N PHE A 9 -18.46 -13.00 -4.42
CA PHE A 9 -19.14 -12.19 -5.42
C PHE A 9 -18.25 -12.03 -6.67
N PRO A 10 -18.11 -13.08 -7.50
CA PRO A 10 -17.22 -13.05 -8.66
C PRO A 10 -17.79 -12.17 -9.79
N CYS A 11 -16.93 -11.82 -10.73
CA CYS A 11 -17.32 -11.05 -11.90
C CYS A 11 -18.35 -11.79 -12.74
N PRO A 12 -19.53 -11.23 -13.00
CA PRO A 12 -20.59 -11.92 -13.77
C PRO A 12 -20.22 -12.13 -15.25
N VAL A 13 -19.19 -11.43 -15.73
CA VAL A 13 -18.75 -11.53 -17.13
C VAL A 13 -17.65 -12.58 -17.29
N CYS A 14 -16.62 -12.60 -16.44
CA CYS A 14 -15.47 -13.51 -16.59
C CYS A 14 -15.37 -14.58 -15.50
N GLY A 15 -16.27 -14.59 -14.52
CA GLY A 15 -16.30 -15.55 -13.42
C GLY A 15 -15.15 -15.42 -12.41
N ARG A 16 -14.25 -14.44 -12.57
CA ARG A 16 -13.07 -14.29 -11.70
C ARG A 16 -13.36 -13.41 -10.49
N PRO A 17 -12.73 -13.69 -9.33
CA PRO A 17 -12.98 -12.98 -8.08
C PRO A 17 -12.15 -11.73 -7.89
N ASP A 18 -11.39 -11.29 -8.90
CA ASP A 18 -10.39 -10.25 -8.79
C ASP A 18 -10.40 -9.30 -10.00
N TRP A 19 -9.85 -8.09 -9.81
CA TRP A 19 -9.57 -7.07 -10.82
C TRP A 19 -10.79 -6.39 -11.46
N CYS A 20 -11.94 -7.04 -11.49
CA CYS A 20 -13.17 -6.48 -12.04
C CYS A 20 -13.96 -5.71 -10.98
N SER A 21 -14.92 -4.90 -11.43
CA SER A 21 -15.85 -4.20 -10.54
C SER A 21 -17.20 -3.96 -11.23
N LEU A 22 -18.24 -3.78 -10.41
CA LEU A 22 -19.59 -3.47 -10.87
C LEU A 22 -19.98 -2.07 -10.38
N SER A 23 -20.84 -1.39 -11.16
CA SER A 23 -21.53 -0.20 -10.65
C SER A 23 -22.46 -0.58 -9.49
N GLU A 24 -22.72 0.35 -8.57
CA GLU A 24 -23.54 0.07 -7.36
C GLU A 24 -24.99 -0.32 -7.67
N ASP A 25 -25.50 0.11 -8.81
CA ASP A 25 -26.79 -0.29 -9.35
C ASP A 25 -26.77 -1.68 -9.99
N GLY A 26 -25.58 -2.26 -10.20
CA GLY A 26 -25.39 -3.56 -10.87
C GLY A 26 -25.59 -3.52 -12.38
N GLU A 27 -25.81 -2.37 -12.98
CA GLU A 27 -26.11 -2.24 -14.41
C GLU A 27 -24.85 -2.35 -15.29
N VAL A 28 -23.69 -2.00 -14.75
CA VAL A 28 -22.45 -1.91 -15.52
C VAL A 28 -21.33 -2.71 -14.86
N VAL A 29 -20.65 -3.53 -15.65
CA VAL A 29 -19.47 -4.28 -15.22
C VAL A 29 -18.23 -3.73 -15.91
N LYS A 30 -17.21 -3.41 -15.14
CA LYS A 30 -15.84 -3.21 -15.61
C LYS A 30 -15.13 -4.56 -15.56
N CYS A 31 -14.99 -5.21 -16.68
CA CYS A 31 -14.26 -6.45 -16.79
C CYS A 31 -12.84 -6.20 -17.30
N MET A 32 -11.84 -6.75 -16.61
CA MET A 32 -10.44 -6.59 -16.99
C MET A 32 -9.98 -7.67 -17.98
N ARG A 33 -10.87 -8.59 -18.42
CA ARG A 33 -10.46 -9.79 -19.16
C ARG A 33 -11.25 -10.05 -20.43
N VAL A 34 -12.55 -9.87 -20.39
CA VAL A 34 -13.41 -10.16 -21.53
C VAL A 34 -13.62 -8.88 -22.34
N PRO A 35 -13.23 -8.84 -23.63
CA PRO A 35 -13.45 -7.70 -24.48
C PRO A 35 -14.94 -7.40 -24.68
N SER A 36 -15.25 -6.11 -24.88
CA SER A 36 -16.56 -5.60 -25.35
C SER A 36 -16.32 -4.45 -26.33
N ASP A 37 -17.39 -3.98 -26.96
CA ASP A 37 -17.35 -2.85 -27.91
C ASP A 37 -16.91 -1.54 -27.25
N PHE A 38 -16.96 -1.47 -25.92
CA PHE A 38 -16.55 -0.31 -25.14
C PHE A 38 -15.39 -0.66 -24.22
N SER A 39 -14.20 -0.17 -24.56
CA SER A 39 -13.03 -0.24 -23.72
C SER A 39 -12.60 1.13 -23.22
N LYS A 40 -12.03 1.17 -22.04
CA LYS A 40 -11.40 2.36 -21.44
C LYS A 40 -10.10 1.96 -20.77
N VAL A 41 -9.25 2.96 -20.59
CA VAL A 41 -8.01 2.82 -19.81
C VAL A 41 -8.21 3.51 -18.48
N ASP A 42 -7.86 2.83 -17.38
CA ASP A 42 -7.89 3.42 -16.05
C ASP A 42 -6.66 4.29 -15.77
N ALA A 43 -6.61 4.93 -14.62
CA ALA A 43 -5.49 5.79 -14.22
C ALA A 43 -4.16 5.04 -14.07
N SER A 44 -4.17 3.71 -14.02
CA SER A 44 -2.98 2.86 -14.01
C SER A 44 -2.53 2.44 -15.41
N GLY A 45 -3.23 2.90 -16.47
CA GLY A 45 -2.98 2.48 -17.85
C GLY A 45 -3.53 1.09 -18.20
N SER A 46 -4.31 0.48 -17.32
CA SER A 46 -4.91 -0.84 -17.58
C SER A 46 -6.20 -0.71 -18.38
N THR A 47 -6.28 -1.47 -19.48
CA THR A 47 -7.52 -1.54 -20.26
C THR A 47 -8.58 -2.35 -19.53
N TYR A 48 -9.77 -1.80 -19.44
CA TYR A 48 -10.95 -2.50 -18.98
C TYR A 48 -12.08 -2.37 -19.98
N TYR A 49 -12.98 -3.35 -19.97
CA TYR A 49 -14.10 -3.46 -20.89
C TYR A 49 -15.40 -3.23 -20.16
N ILE A 50 -16.26 -2.40 -20.73
CA ILE A 50 -17.56 -2.04 -20.16
C ILE A 50 -18.62 -2.99 -20.70
N HIS A 51 -19.26 -3.73 -19.81
CA HIS A 51 -20.40 -4.56 -20.13
C HIS A 51 -21.64 -4.02 -19.43
N ARG A 52 -22.68 -3.70 -20.21
CA ARG A 52 -23.99 -3.34 -19.68
C ARG A 52 -24.81 -4.61 -19.47
N GLN A 53 -25.48 -4.73 -18.34
CA GLN A 53 -26.26 -5.92 -17.98
C GLN A 53 -27.70 -5.89 -18.52
N GLY A 54 -28.04 -4.89 -19.36
CA GLY A 54 -29.37 -4.73 -19.95
C GLY A 54 -30.46 -4.52 -18.90
N ASP A 55 -31.61 -5.17 -19.11
CA ASP A 55 -32.80 -5.04 -18.24
C ASP A 55 -32.70 -5.87 -16.93
N SER A 56 -31.61 -6.55 -16.70
CA SER A 56 -31.39 -7.39 -15.52
C SER A 56 -30.10 -7.01 -14.79
N PRO A 57 -30.10 -5.93 -14.01
CA PRO A 57 -28.94 -5.55 -13.19
C PRO A 57 -28.51 -6.69 -12.27
N VAL A 58 -27.21 -6.85 -12.10
CA VAL A 58 -26.66 -7.86 -11.18
C VAL A 58 -26.95 -7.43 -9.74
N PRO A 59 -27.67 -8.23 -8.95
CA PRO A 59 -27.93 -7.89 -7.56
C PRO A 59 -26.62 -7.81 -6.78
N ILE A 60 -26.30 -6.62 -6.26
CA ILE A 60 -25.13 -6.42 -5.40
C ILE A 60 -25.56 -6.68 -3.96
N PRO A 61 -25.01 -7.74 -3.31
CA PRO A 61 -25.29 -8.00 -1.91
C PRO A 61 -24.93 -6.79 -1.05
N GLY A 62 -25.76 -6.48 -0.05
CA GLY A 62 -25.58 -5.29 0.80
C GLY A 62 -24.21 -5.17 1.47
N GLU A 63 -23.58 -6.31 1.77
CA GLU A 63 -22.23 -6.40 2.33
C GLU A 63 -21.12 -5.88 1.39
N PHE A 64 -21.37 -5.85 0.07
CA PHE A 64 -20.44 -5.34 -0.94
C PHE A 64 -20.72 -3.89 -1.36
N ARG A 65 -21.87 -3.34 -0.96
CA ARG A 65 -22.11 -1.91 -1.15
C ARG A 65 -21.20 -1.16 -0.21
N ARG A 66 -20.09 -0.61 -0.74
CA ARG A 66 -19.26 0.32 0.04
C ARG A 66 -20.13 1.48 0.47
N SER A 67 -20.43 1.54 1.75
CA SER A 67 -20.89 2.78 2.31
C SER A 67 -19.73 3.77 2.27
N ASP A 68 -19.88 4.93 1.66
CA ASP A 68 -18.99 6.11 1.85
C ASP A 68 -18.86 6.46 3.35
N ARG A 69 -19.77 5.96 4.15
CA ARG A 69 -19.80 6.07 5.62
C ARG A 69 -18.56 5.50 6.34
N GLY A 70 -17.75 4.66 5.68
CA GLY A 70 -16.52 4.13 6.30
C GLY A 70 -15.43 5.19 6.49
N ASP A 71 -15.31 6.14 5.57
CA ASP A 71 -14.34 7.24 5.67
C ASP A 71 -14.85 8.38 6.55
N GLU A 72 -16.17 8.66 6.51
CA GLU A 72 -16.82 9.65 7.36
C GLU A 72 -16.77 9.26 8.86
N ARG A 73 -16.76 7.95 9.16
CA ARG A 73 -16.65 7.46 10.54
C ARG A 73 -15.22 7.35 11.05
N ARG A 74 -14.24 7.49 10.20
CA ARG A 74 -12.83 7.35 10.60
C ARG A 74 -12.42 8.52 11.48
N ALA A 75 -11.98 8.21 12.71
CA ALA A 75 -11.49 9.21 13.65
C ALA A 75 -10.34 10.05 13.07
N PRO A 76 -10.20 11.32 13.48
CA PRO A 76 -9.07 12.16 13.13
C PRO A 76 -7.73 11.49 13.42
N VAL A 77 -6.68 11.94 12.72
CA VAL A 77 -5.32 11.39 12.81
C VAL A 77 -4.81 11.38 14.26
N GLU A 78 -5.04 12.45 15.00
CA GLU A 78 -4.59 12.61 16.39
C GLU A 78 -5.22 11.56 17.31
N VAL A 79 -6.52 11.27 17.12
CA VAL A 79 -7.23 10.26 17.89
C VAL A 79 -6.75 8.86 17.54
N ARG A 80 -6.57 8.57 16.24
CA ARG A 80 -6.02 7.29 15.78
C ARG A 80 -4.61 7.06 16.32
N ALA A 81 -3.75 8.06 16.25
CA ALA A 81 -2.39 8.01 16.77
C ALA A 81 -2.39 7.69 18.27
N LYS A 82 -3.17 8.43 19.07
CA LYS A 82 -3.34 8.19 20.51
C LYS A 82 -3.72 6.74 20.80
N VAL A 83 -4.67 6.17 20.04
CA VAL A 83 -5.14 4.80 20.25
C VAL A 83 -4.09 3.78 19.83
N TYR A 84 -3.48 3.92 18.64
CA TYR A 84 -2.46 2.98 18.17
C TYR A 84 -1.20 3.01 19.03
N GLU A 85 -0.74 4.17 19.45
CA GLU A 85 0.38 4.27 20.39
C GLU A 85 0.09 3.62 21.73
N ALA A 86 -1.13 3.82 22.28
CA ALA A 86 -1.56 3.17 23.51
C ALA A 86 -1.66 1.64 23.32
N LEU A 87 -2.14 1.17 22.17
CA LEU A 87 -2.16 -0.24 21.79
C LEU A 87 -0.74 -0.81 21.75
N PHE A 88 0.18 -0.17 21.00
CA PHE A 88 1.55 -0.65 20.83
C PHE A 88 2.35 -0.67 22.13
N ARG A 89 2.11 0.26 23.07
CA ARG A 89 2.72 0.23 24.41
C ARG A 89 2.32 -1.00 25.24
N ARG A 90 1.15 -1.59 25.00
CA ARG A 90 0.64 -2.77 25.70
C ARG A 90 1.10 -4.10 25.11
N LEU A 91 1.59 -4.07 23.87
CA LEU A 91 2.04 -5.27 23.16
C LEU A 91 3.55 -5.49 23.34
N ARG A 92 3.96 -6.75 23.18
CA ARG A 92 5.37 -7.17 23.20
C ARG A 92 5.76 -7.74 21.84
N LEU A 93 7.04 -7.77 21.53
CA LEU A 93 7.57 -8.45 20.36
C LEU A 93 8.12 -9.81 20.78
N ARG A 94 7.59 -10.89 20.22
CA ARG A 94 8.06 -12.26 20.43
C ARG A 94 9.44 -12.45 19.80
N GLN A 95 10.16 -13.45 20.27
CA GLN A 95 11.53 -13.72 19.82
C GLN A 95 11.58 -14.12 18.34
N ASP A 96 10.66 -14.97 17.89
CA ASP A 96 10.55 -15.40 16.48
C ASP A 96 10.39 -14.22 15.50
N HIS A 97 9.54 -13.26 15.84
CA HIS A 97 9.34 -12.04 15.04
C HIS A 97 10.55 -11.11 15.09
N ARG A 98 11.22 -11.03 16.24
CA ARG A 98 12.47 -10.28 16.39
C ARG A 98 13.57 -10.87 15.52
N ASP A 99 13.68 -12.19 15.48
CA ASP A 99 14.66 -12.89 14.64
C ASP A 99 14.36 -12.74 13.14
N ASP A 100 13.06 -12.66 12.73
CA ASP A 100 12.70 -12.31 11.36
C ASP A 100 13.17 -10.90 10.98
N LEU A 101 12.98 -9.92 11.85
CA LEU A 101 13.41 -8.54 11.63
C LEU A 101 14.94 -8.42 11.56
N ARG A 102 15.67 -9.14 12.41
CA ARG A 102 17.15 -9.23 12.36
C ARG A 102 17.65 -9.83 11.06
N ARG A 103 17.04 -10.93 10.60
CA ARG A 103 17.39 -11.56 9.31
C ARG A 103 17.23 -10.59 8.14
N ARG A 104 16.29 -9.67 8.22
CA ARG A 104 16.11 -8.60 7.23
C ARG A 104 17.16 -7.51 7.32
N GLY A 105 17.91 -7.42 8.40
CA GLY A 105 19.02 -6.51 8.58
C GLY A 105 18.77 -5.36 9.54
N LEU A 106 17.67 -5.38 10.30
CA LEU A 106 17.46 -4.39 11.34
C LEU A 106 18.27 -4.74 12.59
N SER A 107 18.93 -3.77 13.19
CA SER A 107 19.58 -3.88 14.49
C SER A 107 18.54 -3.93 15.61
N GLU A 108 18.96 -4.34 16.82
CA GLU A 108 18.11 -4.29 18.01
C GLU A 108 17.60 -2.88 18.32
N GLU A 109 18.47 -1.90 18.13
CA GLU A 109 18.14 -0.50 18.31
C GLU A 109 17.04 -0.06 17.33
N GLU A 110 17.20 -0.37 16.03
CA GLU A 110 16.20 -0.08 15.00
C GLU A 110 14.88 -0.81 15.23
N ILE A 111 14.92 -2.08 15.64
CA ILE A 111 13.72 -2.84 16.00
C ILE A 111 12.98 -2.16 17.16
N GLY A 112 13.73 -1.76 18.19
CA GLY A 112 13.19 -1.05 19.35
C GLY A 112 12.60 0.31 18.97
N ARG A 113 13.34 1.11 18.21
CA ARG A 113 12.95 2.45 17.75
C ARG A 113 11.69 2.43 16.88
N ARG A 114 11.62 1.52 15.90
CA ARG A 114 10.46 1.40 14.99
C ARG A 114 9.24 0.83 15.66
N GLY A 115 9.41 0.03 16.73
CA GLY A 115 8.36 -0.37 17.63
C GLY A 115 7.44 -1.46 17.11
N TYR A 116 7.94 -2.40 16.30
CA TYR A 116 7.18 -3.58 15.87
C TYR A 116 6.64 -4.38 17.05
N LYS A 117 5.45 -4.98 16.94
CA LYS A 117 4.81 -5.73 18.01
C LYS A 117 4.18 -7.01 17.48
N SER A 118 4.34 -8.11 18.20
CA SER A 118 3.57 -9.32 17.93
C SER A 118 2.11 -9.09 18.21
N TRP A 119 1.24 -9.60 17.33
CA TRP A 119 -0.19 -9.38 17.44
C TRP A 119 -0.79 -10.26 18.54
N PRO A 120 -1.74 -9.74 19.32
CA PRO A 120 -2.29 -10.46 20.47
C PRO A 120 -3.17 -11.64 20.03
N SER A 121 -3.23 -12.68 20.85
CA SER A 121 -4.16 -13.78 20.69
C SER A 121 -5.63 -13.32 20.79
N PHE A 122 -6.57 -14.13 20.32
CA PHE A 122 -8.00 -13.81 20.40
C PHE A 122 -8.49 -13.56 21.84
N GLN A 123 -7.92 -14.29 22.82
CA GLN A 123 -8.29 -14.14 24.21
C GLN A 123 -7.78 -12.81 24.82
N GLU A 124 -6.60 -12.38 24.42
CA GLU A 124 -6.01 -11.12 24.90
C GLU A 124 -6.70 -9.89 24.30
N ARG A 125 -7.22 -9.97 23.06
CA ARG A 125 -7.81 -8.82 22.36
C ARG A 125 -9.00 -8.20 23.09
N ARG A 126 -9.86 -9.03 23.66
CA ARG A 126 -11.03 -8.52 24.40
C ARG A 126 -10.60 -7.65 25.57
N ARG A 127 -9.71 -8.18 26.44
CA ARG A 127 -9.19 -7.44 27.59
C ARG A 127 -8.47 -6.17 27.17
N LEU A 128 -7.70 -6.25 26.08
CA LEU A 128 -6.97 -5.11 25.53
C LEU A 128 -7.90 -4.03 25.02
N CYS A 129 -8.99 -4.39 24.34
CA CYS A 129 -10.01 -3.44 23.88
C CYS A 129 -10.76 -2.79 25.03
N GLU A 130 -11.15 -3.57 26.06
CA GLU A 130 -11.82 -3.07 27.26
C GLU A 130 -10.93 -2.08 28.04
N ASP A 131 -9.63 -2.42 28.20
CA ASP A 131 -8.66 -1.54 28.86
C ASP A 131 -8.40 -0.24 28.06
N LEU A 132 -8.25 -0.34 26.73
CA LEU A 132 -8.07 0.84 25.89
C LEU A 132 -9.29 1.75 25.91
N ALA A 133 -10.50 1.21 25.83
CA ALA A 133 -11.73 1.98 25.88
C ALA A 133 -11.88 2.72 27.23
N GLY A 134 -11.66 1.99 28.35
CA GLY A 134 -11.71 2.56 29.68
C GLY A 134 -10.64 3.63 29.96
N THR A 135 -9.43 3.44 29.41
CA THR A 135 -8.32 4.38 29.63
C THR A 135 -8.39 5.63 28.77
N LEU A 136 -8.84 5.51 27.52
CA LEU A 136 -8.74 6.59 26.54
C LEU A 136 -9.99 7.44 26.41
N GLY A 137 -11.17 6.90 26.78
CA GLY A 137 -12.45 7.59 26.67
C GLY A 137 -12.84 7.91 25.21
N VAL A 138 -12.41 7.08 24.24
CA VAL A 138 -12.67 7.24 22.80
C VAL A 138 -13.55 6.10 22.30
N ASP A 139 -14.41 6.39 21.34
CA ASP A 139 -15.11 5.34 20.59
C ASP A 139 -14.14 4.61 19.67
N LEU A 140 -13.69 3.43 20.11
CA LEU A 140 -12.75 2.60 19.34
C LEU A 140 -13.33 2.10 18.01
N THR A 141 -14.66 2.07 17.82
CA THR A 141 -15.28 1.65 16.57
C THR A 141 -15.00 2.61 15.41
N THR A 142 -14.55 3.82 15.71
CA THR A 142 -14.09 4.82 14.72
C THR A 142 -12.63 4.64 14.30
N ILE A 143 -11.92 3.70 14.91
CA ILE A 143 -10.51 3.41 14.66
C ILE A 143 -10.40 2.17 13.77
N PRO A 144 -9.73 2.23 12.60
CA PRO A 144 -9.56 1.08 11.73
C PRO A 144 -8.98 -0.13 12.47
N GLY A 145 -9.65 -1.28 12.33
CA GLY A 145 -9.28 -2.53 13.00
C GLY A 145 -10.05 -2.83 14.28
N PHE A 146 -10.69 -1.86 14.90
CA PHE A 146 -11.58 -2.11 16.03
C PHE A 146 -13.04 -2.19 15.56
N PHE A 147 -13.80 -3.12 16.10
CA PHE A 147 -15.20 -3.35 15.72
C PHE A 147 -15.97 -4.08 16.83
N VAL A 148 -17.28 -3.99 16.80
CA VAL A 148 -18.15 -4.81 17.63
C VAL A 148 -18.40 -6.14 16.90
N ASN A 149 -18.11 -7.25 17.56
CA ASN A 149 -18.28 -8.59 17.00
C ASN A 149 -19.73 -9.08 17.14
N ARG A 150 -20.02 -10.28 16.62
CA ARG A 150 -21.37 -10.89 16.67
C ARG A 150 -21.91 -11.17 18.08
N PHE A 151 -21.10 -11.05 19.11
CA PHE A 151 -21.47 -11.24 20.51
C PHE A 151 -21.60 -9.90 21.25
N ASP A 152 -21.76 -8.82 20.52
CA ASP A 152 -21.86 -7.44 21.03
C ASP A 152 -20.66 -7.03 21.91
N SER A 153 -19.50 -7.55 21.60
CA SER A 153 -18.27 -7.25 22.33
C SER A 153 -17.27 -6.53 21.41
N LEU A 154 -16.61 -5.52 21.97
CA LEU A 154 -15.54 -4.82 21.29
C LEU A 154 -14.37 -5.78 20.99
N SER A 155 -13.86 -5.74 19.79
CA SER A 155 -12.82 -6.65 19.29
C SER A 155 -11.82 -5.93 18.40
N LEU A 156 -10.66 -6.56 18.22
CA LEU A 156 -9.56 -6.10 17.37
C LEU A 156 -9.30 -7.11 16.26
N GLY A 157 -9.17 -6.65 15.02
CA GLY A 157 -8.90 -7.45 13.83
C GLY A 157 -7.49 -8.07 13.81
N GLY A 158 -7.24 -8.84 12.76
CA GLY A 158 -5.96 -9.51 12.51
C GLY A 158 -5.94 -10.98 12.94
N GLY A 159 -4.94 -11.73 12.47
CA GLY A 159 -4.66 -13.14 12.85
C GLY A 159 -3.86 -13.23 14.16
N PRO A 160 -3.75 -14.42 14.77
CA PRO A 160 -2.90 -14.62 15.96
C PRO A 160 -1.41 -14.79 15.60
N SER A 161 -1.12 -15.21 14.37
CA SER A 161 0.22 -15.49 13.85
C SER A 161 0.66 -14.37 12.92
N CYS A 162 0.91 -13.20 13.50
CA CYS A 162 1.40 -12.03 12.76
C CYS A 162 2.03 -11.01 13.70
N TYR A 163 2.73 -10.04 13.12
CA TYR A 163 3.17 -8.86 13.84
C TYR A 163 2.71 -7.57 13.15
N GLY A 164 2.51 -6.53 13.97
CA GLY A 164 2.12 -5.21 13.54
C GLY A 164 3.32 -4.35 13.18
N ILE A 165 3.22 -3.73 12.02
CA ILE A 165 4.15 -2.74 11.48
C ILE A 165 3.47 -1.38 11.60
N PRO A 166 4.00 -0.45 12.39
CA PRO A 166 3.44 0.89 12.50
C PRO A 166 3.53 1.64 11.17
N CYS A 167 2.41 2.12 10.65
CA CYS A 167 2.41 3.09 9.57
C CYS A 167 2.49 4.49 10.18
N ARG A 168 3.53 5.24 9.87
CA ARG A 168 3.80 6.54 10.48
C ARG A 168 3.63 7.69 9.48
N ASP A 169 3.19 8.83 10.00
CA ASP A 169 3.18 10.11 9.29
C ASP A 169 4.50 10.89 9.46
N LYS A 170 4.53 12.12 8.94
CA LYS A 170 5.69 13.01 9.00
C LYS A 170 6.05 13.49 10.43
N GLU A 171 5.11 13.44 11.35
CA GLU A 171 5.33 13.70 12.78
C GLU A 171 5.75 12.45 13.56
N GLY A 172 5.93 11.30 12.89
CA GLY A 172 6.29 10.02 13.51
C GLY A 172 5.13 9.32 14.25
N ARG A 173 3.89 9.85 14.16
CA ARG A 173 2.71 9.28 14.81
C ARG A 173 2.25 8.00 14.10
N ILE A 174 1.77 7.03 14.85
CA ILE A 174 1.20 5.79 14.26
C ILE A 174 -0.23 6.07 13.78
N ILE A 175 -0.41 6.20 12.47
CA ILE A 175 -1.69 6.57 11.85
C ILE A 175 -2.49 5.36 11.33
N ALA A 176 -1.83 4.22 11.18
CA ALA A 176 -2.41 2.94 10.80
C ALA A 176 -1.47 1.79 11.20
N VAL A 177 -1.93 0.57 11.05
CA VAL A 177 -1.13 -0.63 11.30
C VAL A 177 -1.23 -1.57 10.12
N GLN A 178 -0.09 -2.03 9.61
CA GLN A 178 0.00 -3.14 8.68
C GLN A 178 0.38 -4.40 9.46
N LEU A 179 -0.32 -5.49 9.22
CA LEU A 179 -0.02 -6.79 9.79
C LEU A 179 0.75 -7.62 8.77
N ARG A 180 1.88 -8.20 9.20
CA ARG A 180 2.60 -9.21 8.43
C ARG A 180 2.26 -10.58 9.01
N ASN A 181 1.59 -11.40 8.21
CA ASN A 181 1.26 -12.76 8.57
C ASN A 181 2.50 -13.66 8.49
N ASP A 182 2.65 -14.56 9.46
CA ASP A 182 3.75 -15.52 9.51
C ASP A 182 3.60 -16.53 8.36
N ASP A 183 2.38 -17.00 8.16
CA ASP A 183 2.00 -17.85 7.04
C ASP A 183 1.30 -17.03 5.95
N SER A 184 1.68 -17.27 4.70
CA SER A 184 1.06 -16.61 3.54
C SER A 184 1.06 -17.54 2.33
N GLY A 185 0.02 -17.43 1.51
CA GLY A 185 -0.15 -18.25 0.31
C GLY A 185 -1.61 -18.38 -0.09
N PRO A 186 -1.91 -19.23 -1.08
CA PRO A 186 -3.28 -19.37 -1.62
C PRO A 186 -4.32 -19.75 -0.55
N GLU A 187 -3.95 -20.56 0.44
CA GLU A 187 -4.83 -21.02 1.52
C GLU A 187 -4.72 -20.12 2.76
N ALA A 188 -3.51 -19.68 3.11
CA ALA A 188 -3.26 -18.86 4.30
C ALA A 188 -3.60 -17.37 4.13
N GLY A 189 -3.77 -16.91 2.89
CA GLY A 189 -4.10 -15.52 2.58
C GLY A 189 -2.88 -14.63 2.30
N PRO A 190 -3.07 -13.31 2.21
CA PRO A 190 -2.01 -12.38 1.84
C PRO A 190 -0.99 -12.22 2.96
N LYS A 191 0.29 -12.06 2.57
CA LYS A 191 1.40 -11.84 3.50
C LYS A 191 1.27 -10.55 4.31
N TYR A 192 0.75 -9.50 3.70
CA TYR A 192 0.55 -8.19 4.31
C TYR A 192 -0.90 -7.76 4.19
N ILE A 193 -1.49 -7.29 5.29
CA ILE A 193 -2.83 -6.72 5.33
C ILE A 193 -2.84 -5.46 6.19
N PHE A 194 -3.58 -4.44 5.79
CA PHE A 194 -3.83 -3.31 6.69
C PHE A 194 -4.95 -3.64 7.66
N LEU A 195 -4.77 -3.22 8.90
CA LEU A 195 -5.80 -3.30 9.92
C LEU A 195 -6.99 -2.45 9.50
N SER A 196 -8.17 -3.06 9.40
CA SER A 196 -9.39 -2.45 8.86
C SER A 196 -10.63 -3.05 9.49
N SER A 197 -11.65 -2.24 9.67
CA SER A 197 -12.96 -2.66 10.18
C SER A 197 -14.03 -2.75 9.09
N LEU A 198 -13.69 -2.56 7.81
CA LEU A 198 -14.66 -2.52 6.70
C LEU A 198 -15.60 -3.73 6.66
N ARG A 199 -15.07 -4.94 6.93
CA ARG A 199 -15.88 -6.17 6.93
C ARG A 199 -16.93 -6.22 8.05
N HIS A 200 -16.82 -5.32 9.03
CA HIS A 200 -17.70 -5.18 10.17
C HIS A 200 -18.45 -3.83 10.14
N GLY A 201 -18.52 -3.15 8.98
CA GLY A 201 -19.21 -1.89 8.82
C GLY A 201 -18.49 -0.66 9.41
N GLY A 202 -17.24 -0.84 9.86
CA GLY A 202 -16.42 0.24 10.42
C GLY A 202 -15.46 0.86 9.39
N PRO A 203 -14.53 1.72 9.82
CA PRO A 203 -13.65 2.47 8.93
C PRO A 203 -12.51 1.65 8.33
N SER A 204 -12.03 2.13 7.17
CA SER A 204 -10.77 1.71 6.55
C SER A 204 -9.60 2.60 7.00
N PRO A 205 -8.34 2.15 6.87
CA PRO A 205 -7.20 3.02 7.11
C PRO A 205 -7.05 4.14 6.07
N GLY A 206 -7.70 4.01 4.90
CA GLY A 206 -7.60 4.95 3.79
C GLY A 206 -6.35 4.76 2.93
N TYR A 207 -6.02 5.78 2.12
CA TYR A 207 -4.77 5.84 1.38
C TYR A 207 -3.66 6.33 2.31
N LEU A 208 -2.56 5.59 2.35
CA LEU A 208 -1.47 5.83 3.29
C LEU A 208 -0.14 5.92 2.56
N THR A 209 0.68 6.84 3.03
CA THR A 209 2.12 6.87 2.79
C THR A 209 2.79 6.65 4.13
N HIS A 210 3.72 5.73 4.22
CA HIS A 210 4.51 5.52 5.42
C HIS A 210 5.83 6.26 5.32
N ILE A 211 6.17 6.96 6.40
CA ILE A 211 7.44 7.66 6.57
C ILE A 211 8.20 6.92 7.68
N PRO A 212 9.27 6.18 7.35
CA PRO A 212 10.14 5.58 8.35
C PRO A 212 10.75 6.63 9.27
N LEU A 213 11.02 6.25 10.51
CA LEU A 213 11.74 7.12 11.43
C LEU A 213 13.16 7.36 10.89
N TYR A 214 13.46 8.63 10.64
CA TYR A 214 14.73 9.10 10.09
C TYR A 214 15.04 10.51 10.61
N ASP A 215 16.26 10.74 11.04
CA ASP A 215 16.66 12.02 11.68
C ASP A 215 17.48 12.94 10.77
N GLY A 216 17.65 12.53 9.49
CA GLY A 216 18.44 13.29 8.52
C GLY A 216 17.62 14.19 7.59
N ASP A 217 18.29 14.75 6.60
CA ASP A 217 17.67 15.55 5.54
C ASP A 217 16.85 14.67 4.60
N VAL A 218 15.68 15.15 4.21
CA VAL A 218 14.74 14.48 3.30
C VAL A 218 14.64 15.16 1.92
N ALA A 219 15.49 16.15 1.64
CA ALA A 219 15.49 16.85 0.35
C ALA A 219 15.71 15.90 -0.85
N GLU A 220 16.47 14.81 -0.63
CA GLU A 220 16.50 13.65 -1.51
C GLU A 220 15.93 12.45 -0.77
N CYS A 221 14.94 11.78 -1.35
CA CYS A 221 14.37 10.57 -0.76
C CYS A 221 14.06 9.50 -1.81
N ARG A 222 14.04 8.25 -1.36
CA ARG A 222 13.55 7.12 -2.14
C ARG A 222 12.09 6.84 -1.87
N VAL A 223 11.42 6.23 -2.83
CA VAL A 223 10.08 5.67 -2.65
C VAL A 223 10.07 4.23 -3.10
N THR A 224 9.53 3.34 -2.27
CA THR A 224 9.37 1.91 -2.55
C THR A 224 7.97 1.43 -2.22
N GLU A 225 7.66 0.18 -2.53
CA GLU A 225 6.40 -0.47 -2.18
C GLU A 225 6.55 -1.29 -0.89
N GLY A 226 5.71 -0.99 0.11
CA GLY A 226 5.63 -1.74 1.37
C GLY A 226 6.41 -1.13 2.54
N LEU A 227 5.72 -1.06 3.70
CA LEU A 227 6.21 -0.37 4.89
C LEU A 227 7.52 -0.96 5.43
N LEU A 228 7.54 -2.30 5.63
CA LEU A 228 8.71 -2.98 6.20
C LEU A 228 9.94 -2.86 5.30
N LYS A 229 9.75 -2.89 3.97
CA LYS A 229 10.86 -2.65 3.03
C LYS A 229 11.46 -1.26 3.20
N ALA A 230 10.60 -0.25 3.28
CA ALA A 230 11.05 1.12 3.48
C ALA A 230 11.81 1.28 4.81
N ASP A 231 11.30 0.69 5.88
CA ASP A 231 11.97 0.68 7.17
C ASP A 231 13.37 0.04 7.10
N VAL A 232 13.46 -1.16 6.50
CA VAL A 232 14.72 -1.89 6.35
C VAL A 232 15.68 -1.12 5.45
N ALA A 233 15.20 -0.65 4.29
CA ALA A 233 16.02 0.11 3.35
C ALA A 233 16.52 1.43 3.95
N THR A 234 15.69 2.15 4.70
CA THR A 234 16.11 3.37 5.41
C THR A 234 17.26 3.08 6.39
N SER A 235 17.13 1.98 7.17
CA SER A 235 18.16 1.58 8.12
C SER A 235 19.48 1.18 7.45
N LEU A 236 19.40 0.40 6.36
CA LEU A 236 20.57 -0.13 5.66
C LEU A 236 21.27 0.92 4.80
N LEU A 237 20.52 1.83 4.18
CA LEU A 237 21.06 2.85 3.28
C LEU A 237 21.47 4.13 4.01
N GLY A 238 20.97 4.34 5.23
CA GLY A 238 21.17 5.61 5.94
C GLY A 238 20.55 6.82 5.22
N THR A 239 19.52 6.59 4.38
CA THR A 239 18.79 7.63 3.63
C THR A 239 17.28 7.41 3.75
N PRO A 240 16.46 8.47 3.65
CA PRO A 240 15.01 8.33 3.82
C PRO A 240 14.40 7.55 2.64
N VAL A 241 13.60 6.52 2.98
CA VAL A 241 12.86 5.70 2.01
C VAL A 241 11.38 5.70 2.38
N LEU A 242 10.57 6.46 1.67
CA LEU A 242 9.12 6.50 1.89
C LEU A 242 8.45 5.24 1.33
N ALA A 243 7.34 4.82 1.91
CA ALA A 243 6.60 3.67 1.40
C ALA A 243 5.23 4.04 0.86
N MET A 244 4.93 3.56 -0.35
CA MET A 244 3.57 3.45 -0.87
C MET A 244 2.94 2.10 -0.47
N THR A 245 1.63 2.07 -0.36
CA THR A 245 0.89 0.81 -0.10
C THR A 245 0.86 -0.12 -1.30
N ASN A 246 0.99 0.43 -2.50
CA ASN A 246 1.16 -0.28 -3.78
C ASN A 246 1.69 0.71 -4.84
N CYS A 247 2.18 0.20 -5.96
CA CYS A 247 2.82 0.97 -7.03
C CYS A 247 1.95 2.07 -7.68
N SER A 248 0.65 2.10 -7.42
CA SER A 248 -0.30 3.10 -7.94
C SER A 248 -0.81 4.08 -6.88
N SER A 249 -0.36 3.98 -5.63
CA SER A 249 -0.87 4.79 -4.51
C SER A 249 -0.10 6.11 -4.33
N PHE A 250 0.19 6.81 -5.42
CA PHE A 250 1.00 8.04 -5.43
C PHE A 250 0.29 9.28 -4.86
N GLN A 251 -1.04 9.26 -4.69
CA GLN A 251 -1.81 10.45 -4.29
C GLN A 251 -1.36 11.02 -2.94
N GLY A 252 -1.07 10.15 -1.96
CA GLY A 252 -0.54 10.58 -0.67
C GLY A 252 0.83 11.27 -0.79
N LEU A 253 1.69 10.76 -1.67
CA LEU A 253 3.00 11.35 -1.93
C LEU A 253 2.89 12.72 -2.60
N ARG A 254 1.94 12.89 -3.51
CA ARG A 254 1.76 14.18 -4.22
C ARG A 254 1.51 15.36 -3.28
N THR A 255 0.83 15.13 -2.17
CA THR A 255 0.63 16.13 -1.12
C THR A 255 1.82 16.20 -0.17
N LEU A 256 2.38 15.05 0.19
CA LEU A 256 3.41 14.93 1.20
C LEU A 256 4.78 15.47 0.77
N LEU A 257 5.20 15.20 -0.48
CA LEU A 257 6.55 15.59 -0.95
C LEU A 257 6.81 17.10 -0.88
N PRO A 258 5.87 18.00 -1.28
CA PRO A 258 6.02 19.42 -1.08
C PRO A 258 6.10 19.83 0.38
N GLU A 259 5.30 19.20 1.25
CA GLU A 259 5.32 19.48 2.69
C GLU A 259 6.66 19.10 3.34
N LEU A 260 7.28 18.01 2.88
CA LEU A 260 8.62 17.56 3.29
C LEU A 260 9.75 18.34 2.60
N LYS A 261 9.43 19.21 1.63
CA LYS A 261 10.39 19.95 0.79
C LYS A 261 11.34 19.03 0.03
N VAL A 262 10.84 17.88 -0.42
CA VAL A 262 11.61 16.96 -1.25
C VAL A 262 11.86 17.62 -2.60
N ARG A 263 13.12 17.72 -2.99
CA ARG A 263 13.54 18.23 -4.29
C ARG A 263 13.78 17.12 -5.28
N ARG A 264 14.42 16.03 -4.83
CA ARG A 264 14.74 14.88 -5.66
C ARG A 264 14.08 13.61 -5.14
N LEU A 265 13.33 12.96 -6.01
CA LEU A 265 12.64 11.71 -5.74
C LEU A 265 13.25 10.56 -6.52
N ILE A 266 13.65 9.49 -5.86
CA ILE A 266 14.19 8.29 -6.47
C ILE A 266 13.14 7.16 -6.36
N LEU A 267 12.60 6.71 -7.49
CA LEU A 267 11.69 5.57 -7.52
C LEU A 267 12.47 4.26 -7.50
N ALA A 268 12.39 3.53 -6.40
CA ALA A 268 13.05 2.25 -6.18
C ALA A 268 12.00 1.14 -5.98
N MET A 269 11.28 0.81 -7.06
CA MET A 269 10.19 -0.16 -7.05
C MET A 269 10.71 -1.59 -7.20
N ASP A 270 9.88 -2.57 -6.82
CA ASP A 270 10.21 -3.99 -6.96
C ASP A 270 10.63 -4.35 -8.39
N ALA A 271 11.63 -5.21 -8.53
CA ALA A 271 12.20 -5.60 -9.81
C ALA A 271 11.23 -6.38 -10.73
N ASP A 272 10.05 -6.77 -10.24
CA ASP A 272 9.03 -7.45 -11.05
C ASP A 272 8.33 -6.53 -12.08
N HIS A 273 8.60 -5.22 -12.09
CA HIS A 273 8.22 -4.32 -13.19
C HIS A 273 8.72 -4.79 -14.56
N ARG A 274 9.77 -5.61 -14.61
CA ARG A 274 10.32 -6.18 -15.87
C ARG A 274 9.44 -7.27 -16.46
N THR A 275 8.63 -7.95 -15.66
CA THR A 275 7.78 -9.08 -16.05
C THR A 275 6.29 -8.82 -15.84
N ASN A 276 5.94 -7.83 -15.03
CA ASN A 276 4.58 -7.47 -14.69
C ASN A 276 4.21 -6.09 -15.24
N ARG A 277 3.45 -6.09 -16.35
CA ARG A 277 3.00 -4.86 -17.01
C ARG A 277 2.25 -3.89 -16.08
N HIS A 278 1.52 -4.38 -15.09
CA HIS A 278 0.75 -3.54 -14.17
C HIS A 278 1.67 -2.79 -13.20
N VAL A 279 2.73 -3.45 -12.75
CA VAL A 279 3.75 -2.81 -11.91
C VAL A 279 4.51 -1.77 -12.72
N LEU A 280 4.90 -2.09 -13.95
CA LEU A 280 5.57 -1.14 -14.85
C LEU A 280 4.71 0.10 -15.12
N LEU A 281 3.44 -0.07 -15.47
CA LEU A 281 2.52 1.05 -15.69
C LEU A 281 2.27 1.87 -14.41
N GLY A 282 2.13 1.18 -13.27
CA GLY A 282 2.03 1.85 -11.97
C GLY A 282 3.24 2.72 -11.68
N MET A 283 4.44 2.21 -11.93
CA MET A 283 5.70 2.95 -11.77
C MET A 283 5.78 4.14 -12.74
N ALA A 284 5.48 3.94 -14.03
CA ALA A 284 5.52 5.00 -15.03
C ALA A 284 4.52 6.13 -14.71
N ASN A 285 3.28 5.78 -14.33
CA ASN A 285 2.28 6.75 -13.92
C ASN A 285 2.71 7.49 -12.63
N THR A 286 3.27 6.77 -11.65
CA THR A 286 3.79 7.39 -10.43
C THR A 286 4.88 8.41 -10.75
N ALA A 287 5.86 8.05 -11.59
CA ALA A 287 6.90 8.98 -12.06
C ALA A 287 6.30 10.23 -12.69
N LEU A 288 5.38 10.05 -13.65
CA LEU A 288 4.71 11.16 -14.36
C LEU A 288 3.90 12.06 -13.42
N GLN A 289 3.21 11.49 -12.44
CA GLN A 289 2.38 12.26 -11.51
C GLN A 289 3.20 12.98 -10.44
N LEU A 290 4.36 12.47 -10.07
CA LEU A 290 5.19 13.08 -9.03
C LEU A 290 6.20 14.09 -9.59
N ARG A 291 6.57 14.02 -10.89
CA ARG A 291 7.46 15.00 -11.53
C ARG A 291 6.99 16.46 -11.44
N VAL A 292 5.71 16.68 -11.22
CA VAL A 292 5.13 18.04 -11.14
C VAL A 292 5.20 18.64 -9.73
N VAL A 293 5.64 17.86 -8.74
CA VAL A 293 5.73 18.28 -7.34
C VAL A 293 7.14 18.17 -6.74
N VAL A 294 8.12 17.72 -7.53
CA VAL A 294 9.55 17.68 -7.19
C VAL A 294 10.36 18.25 -8.36
N GLU A 295 11.60 18.66 -8.10
CA GLU A 295 12.49 19.20 -9.13
C GLU A 295 13.00 18.10 -10.07
N GLU A 296 13.27 16.91 -9.51
CA GLU A 296 13.80 15.77 -10.25
C GLU A 296 13.15 14.45 -9.81
N VAL A 297 12.85 13.59 -10.80
CA VAL A 297 12.50 12.18 -10.62
C VAL A 297 13.60 11.32 -11.25
N ALA A 298 14.27 10.52 -10.42
CA ALA A 298 15.21 9.49 -10.82
C ALA A 298 14.61 8.10 -10.60
N ILE A 299 15.21 7.07 -11.21
CA ILE A 299 14.80 5.68 -11.08
C ILE A 299 15.98 4.83 -10.65
N GLU A 300 15.85 4.09 -9.57
CA GLU A 300 16.86 3.15 -9.13
C GLU A 300 16.47 1.74 -9.55
N VAL A 301 17.39 1.05 -10.23
CA VAL A 301 17.18 -0.29 -10.80
C VAL A 301 18.30 -1.24 -10.41
N TRP A 302 18.00 -2.53 -10.41
CA TRP A 302 18.96 -3.60 -10.11
C TRP A 302 18.63 -4.87 -10.89
N ASP A 303 19.56 -5.82 -10.88
CA ASP A 303 19.32 -7.16 -11.41
C ASP A 303 18.33 -7.92 -10.51
N PRO A 304 17.20 -8.42 -11.02
CA PRO A 304 16.25 -9.22 -10.25
C PRO A 304 16.86 -10.47 -9.60
N ALA A 305 17.97 -10.98 -10.11
CA ALA A 305 18.69 -12.11 -9.52
C ALA A 305 19.29 -11.78 -8.14
N LEU A 306 19.53 -10.51 -7.84
CA LEU A 306 20.07 -10.04 -6.56
C LEU A 306 19.00 -9.89 -5.49
N GLY A 307 17.75 -9.74 -5.88
CA GLY A 307 16.62 -9.58 -4.97
C GLY A 307 15.42 -8.93 -5.64
N LYS A 308 14.25 -9.13 -5.05
CA LYS A 308 13.02 -8.53 -5.56
C LYS A 308 12.86 -7.07 -5.14
N GLY A 309 13.03 -6.77 -3.87
CA GLY A 309 12.79 -5.47 -3.26
C GLY A 309 14.05 -4.68 -2.97
N LEU A 310 13.89 -3.39 -2.73
CA LEU A 310 15.00 -2.52 -2.33
C LEU A 310 15.71 -3.01 -1.05
N ASP A 311 14.96 -3.57 -0.10
CA ASP A 311 15.48 -4.14 1.14
C ASP A 311 16.42 -5.35 0.90
N ASP A 312 16.17 -6.13 -0.13
CA ASP A 312 17.02 -7.28 -0.49
C ASP A 312 18.40 -6.81 -1.02
N VAL A 313 18.42 -5.74 -1.81
CA VAL A 313 19.64 -5.25 -2.49
C VAL A 313 20.33 -4.10 -1.75
N ALA A 314 19.74 -3.59 -0.70
CA ALA A 314 20.29 -2.46 0.05
C ALA A 314 21.68 -2.74 0.66
N LYS A 315 21.98 -4.01 0.96
CA LYS A 315 23.28 -4.45 1.51
C LYS A 315 24.37 -4.63 0.47
N ALA A 316 24.00 -4.78 -0.79
CA ALA A 316 24.96 -5.07 -1.87
C ALA A 316 25.46 -3.77 -2.48
N GLU A 317 26.71 -3.40 -2.18
CA GLU A 317 27.37 -2.26 -2.82
C GLU A 317 27.49 -2.47 -4.33
N GLY A 318 27.19 -1.42 -5.10
CA GLY A 318 27.25 -1.46 -6.56
C GLY A 318 26.18 -2.29 -7.27
N ALA A 319 25.27 -2.93 -6.52
CA ALA A 319 24.19 -3.72 -7.11
C ALA A 319 23.07 -2.89 -7.76
N ARG A 320 23.01 -1.59 -7.45
CA ARG A 320 21.96 -0.68 -7.88
C ARG A 320 22.51 0.36 -8.83
N GLN A 321 21.78 0.59 -9.92
CA GLN A 321 22.04 1.63 -10.90
C GLN A 321 21.01 2.74 -10.76
N LEU A 322 21.46 3.98 -10.65
CA LEU A 322 20.61 5.16 -10.65
C LEU A 322 20.50 5.70 -12.07
N LEU A 323 19.29 5.83 -12.57
CA LEU A 323 18.97 6.43 -13.87
C LEU A 323 18.38 7.81 -13.60
N GLU A 324 18.94 8.84 -14.26
CA GLU A 324 18.62 10.23 -14.00
C GLU A 324 18.15 10.95 -15.27
N GLY A 325 17.44 12.06 -15.12
CA GLY A 325 17.04 12.92 -16.19
C GLY A 325 16.45 12.17 -17.38
N ARG A 326 16.91 12.46 -18.57
CA ARG A 326 16.43 11.83 -19.83
C ARG A 326 16.63 10.30 -19.87
N GLU A 327 17.69 9.79 -19.26
CA GLU A 327 17.96 8.34 -19.23
C GLU A 327 16.85 7.56 -18.52
N ALA A 328 16.36 8.07 -17.39
CA ALA A 328 15.26 7.47 -16.63
C ALA A 328 13.99 7.36 -17.48
N TRP A 329 13.61 8.43 -18.17
CA TRP A 329 12.42 8.45 -19.02
C TRP A 329 12.56 7.56 -20.26
N GLN A 330 13.74 7.54 -20.89
CA GLN A 330 14.02 6.65 -22.01
C GLN A 330 13.98 5.18 -21.59
N TRP A 331 14.48 4.87 -20.40
CA TRP A 331 14.45 3.52 -19.86
C TRP A 331 13.01 3.06 -19.62
N LEU A 332 12.16 3.88 -18.96
CA LEU A 332 10.73 3.59 -18.77
C LEU A 332 10.02 3.36 -20.10
N ARG A 333 10.26 4.25 -21.06
CA ARG A 333 9.68 4.13 -22.40
C ARG A 333 10.08 2.84 -23.10
N ARG A 334 11.37 2.48 -23.07
CA ARG A 334 11.85 1.23 -23.67
C ARG A 334 11.20 0.01 -23.07
N LEU A 335 11.06 -0.03 -21.74
CA LEU A 335 10.34 -1.12 -21.06
C LEU A 335 8.87 -1.20 -21.47
N CYS A 336 8.16 -0.07 -21.49
CA CYS A 336 6.77 -0.03 -21.92
C CYS A 336 6.58 -0.53 -23.36
N LEU A 337 7.45 -0.15 -24.28
CA LEU A 337 7.44 -0.61 -25.67
C LEU A 337 7.73 -2.12 -25.80
N GLY A 338 8.50 -2.70 -24.88
CA GLY A 338 8.83 -4.13 -24.86
C GLY A 338 7.62 -5.02 -24.47
N PHE A 339 6.59 -4.47 -23.86
CA PHE A 339 5.39 -5.24 -23.48
C PHE A 339 4.34 -5.23 -24.59
N ARG A 340 4.09 -6.38 -25.19
CA ARG A 340 3.08 -6.52 -26.24
C ARG A 340 1.68 -6.10 -25.77
N GLY A 341 1.05 -5.17 -26.50
CA GLY A 341 -0.30 -4.70 -26.22
C GLY A 341 -0.41 -3.77 -25.00
N LEU A 342 0.70 -3.23 -24.50
CA LEU A 342 0.69 -2.24 -23.44
C LEU A 342 0.41 -0.86 -24.06
N ILE A 343 -0.58 -0.16 -23.53
CA ILE A 343 -0.84 1.24 -23.89
C ILE A 343 0.00 2.11 -22.97
N MET A 344 1.01 2.70 -23.54
CA MET A 344 1.93 3.58 -22.82
C MET A 344 1.26 4.91 -22.49
N PRO A 345 1.50 5.50 -21.29
CA PRO A 345 1.04 6.85 -20.99
C PRO A 345 1.56 7.85 -22.02
N PRO A 346 0.71 8.72 -22.59
CA PRO A 346 1.11 9.64 -23.69
C PRO A 346 2.26 10.56 -23.29
N ASP A 347 2.22 11.13 -22.09
CA ASP A 347 3.24 12.05 -21.57
C ASP A 347 4.63 11.41 -21.46
N LEU A 348 4.72 10.07 -21.36
CA LEU A 348 5.99 9.37 -21.27
C LEU A 348 6.81 9.50 -22.56
N ASN A 349 6.14 9.59 -23.72
CA ASN A 349 6.83 9.86 -25.00
C ASN A 349 7.46 11.25 -25.01
N GLU A 350 6.73 12.26 -24.56
CA GLU A 350 7.21 13.64 -24.52
C GLU A 350 8.44 13.74 -23.60
N MET A 351 8.36 13.16 -22.41
CA MET A 351 9.48 13.17 -21.45
C MET A 351 10.73 12.45 -21.96
N ALA A 352 10.57 11.36 -22.68
CA ALA A 352 11.70 10.59 -23.22
C ALA A 352 12.34 11.24 -24.44
N LEU A 353 11.64 12.12 -25.16
CA LEU A 353 12.09 12.76 -26.41
C LEU A 353 12.46 14.23 -26.22
N SER A 354 11.96 14.91 -25.18
CA SER A 354 12.31 16.30 -24.92
C SER A 354 13.79 16.44 -24.60
N ASP A 355 14.46 17.34 -25.33
CA ASP A 355 15.79 17.80 -24.94
C ASP A 355 15.61 18.62 -23.66
N GLY A 356 16.15 18.15 -22.55
CA GLY A 356 16.01 18.79 -21.24
C GLY A 356 16.29 20.30 -21.33
N LYS A 357 15.25 21.08 -21.07
CA LYS A 357 15.38 22.51 -20.72
C LYS A 357 15.17 22.65 -19.24
#